data_091d4444551a96cf7c8bd7e6f1eafcd7
#
_entry.id   091d4444551a96cf7c8bd7e6f1eafcd7
#
_cell.length_a   1.000
_cell.length_b   1.000
_cell.length_c   1.000
_cell.angle_alpha   90.00
_cell.angle_beta   90.00
_cell.angle_gamma   90.00
#
_symmetry.space_group_name_H-M   'P 1'
#
loop_
_entity.id
_entity.type
_entity.pdbx_description
1 polymer ?
#
loop_
_entity_poly.entity_id
_entity_poly.type
_entity_poly.pdbx_seq_one_letter_code
_entity_poly.pdbx_strand_id
1 'polypeptide(L)'
;RLTKLKMAAINKYARWEDLSSKFFANELADSSSISAVMMTDRAKAMLGAALKFGYPVYENGAVRVKRFVHNGKKYRGLIDIMAPLYPGGNEADVSLEDLAKKYAILRRSEYLNQNPDLKTPVKRGEEAVIEEALMREINKHINPETGKPVVLEWYDAWQAYNNKTIQFLKDTGMVDEAGAEAW
;
A
#
# COMPACT_ATOMS: atom_id res chain seq x y z
N ARG A 1 33.56 -10.59 -2.10
CA ARG A 1 32.17 -11.00 -1.81
C ARG A 1 31.11 -10.17 -2.57
N LEU A 2 31.26 -8.85 -2.63
CA LEU A 2 30.34 -7.95 -3.38
C LEU A 2 30.30 -8.22 -4.90
N THR A 3 31.44 -8.58 -5.49
CA THR A 3 31.55 -8.88 -6.92
C THR A 3 30.79 -10.15 -7.29
N LYS A 4 30.82 -11.19 -6.43
CA LYS A 4 30.05 -12.44 -6.66
C LYS A 4 28.53 -12.23 -6.54
N LEU A 5 28.08 -11.35 -5.62
CA LEU A 5 26.67 -11.00 -5.49
C LEU A 5 26.17 -10.15 -6.68
N LYS A 6 27.00 -9.22 -7.18
CA LYS A 6 26.68 -8.46 -8.39
C LYS A 6 26.58 -9.37 -9.62
N MET A 7 27.53 -10.29 -9.78
CA MET A 7 27.51 -11.27 -10.89
C MET A 7 26.31 -12.22 -10.81
N ALA A 8 25.92 -12.67 -9.62
CA ALA A 8 24.74 -13.52 -9.44
C ALA A 8 23.43 -12.77 -9.76
N ALA A 9 23.34 -11.49 -9.40
CA ALA A 9 22.22 -10.63 -9.75
C ALA A 9 22.15 -10.38 -11.27
N ILE A 10 23.27 -10.06 -11.90
CA ILE A 10 23.37 -9.87 -13.36
C ILE A 10 23.00 -11.15 -14.10
N ASN A 11 23.52 -12.32 -13.68
CA ASN A 11 23.17 -13.59 -14.30
C ASN A 11 21.68 -13.97 -14.13
N LYS A 12 21.05 -13.59 -13.02
CA LYS A 12 19.62 -13.79 -12.83
C LYS A 12 18.80 -12.93 -13.78
N TYR A 13 19.19 -11.70 -14.02
CA TYR A 13 18.53 -10.80 -14.96
C TYR A 13 18.81 -11.17 -16.43
N ALA A 14 20.02 -11.56 -16.77
CA ALA A 14 20.39 -12.03 -18.12
C ALA A 14 19.60 -13.28 -18.53
N ARG A 15 19.30 -14.17 -17.59
CA ARG A 15 18.48 -15.36 -17.82
C ARG A 15 17.01 -15.03 -18.11
N TRP A 16 16.50 -13.97 -17.46
CA TRP A 16 15.16 -13.45 -17.73
C TRP A 16 15.10 -12.68 -19.06
N GLU A 17 16.15 -11.96 -19.41
CA GLU A 17 16.27 -11.29 -20.69
C GLU A 17 16.33 -12.28 -21.86
N ASP A 18 17.10 -13.37 -21.73
CA ASP A 18 17.18 -14.45 -22.71
C ASP A 18 15.87 -15.21 -22.85
N LEU A 19 15.18 -15.50 -21.74
CA LEU A 19 13.83 -16.07 -21.75
C LEU A 19 12.81 -15.14 -22.40
N SER A 20 12.81 -13.84 -22.07
CA SER A 20 11.88 -12.90 -22.65
C SER A 20 12.14 -12.68 -24.14
N SER A 21 13.39 -12.60 -24.57
CA SER A 21 13.75 -12.48 -25.99
C SER A 21 13.32 -13.69 -26.81
N LYS A 22 13.43 -14.90 -26.24
CA LYS A 22 12.96 -16.14 -26.88
C LYS A 22 11.43 -16.26 -26.92
N PHE A 23 10.73 -15.78 -25.90
CA PHE A 23 9.28 -15.79 -25.87
C PHE A 23 8.66 -14.75 -26.82
N PHE A 24 9.26 -13.55 -26.91
CA PHE A 24 8.74 -12.45 -27.72
C PHE A 24 9.26 -12.44 -29.15
N ALA A 25 10.37 -13.10 -29.46
CA ALA A 25 10.89 -13.21 -30.82
C ALA A 25 10.00 -14.04 -31.75
N ASN A 26 9.14 -14.91 -31.18
CA ASN A 26 8.23 -15.76 -31.98
C ASN A 26 6.81 -15.17 -32.18
N GLU A 27 6.40 -14.16 -31.38
CA GLU A 27 5.02 -13.65 -31.44
C GLU A 27 4.88 -12.19 -31.84
N LEU A 28 5.94 -11.38 -31.76
CA LEU A 28 5.88 -9.96 -32.07
C LEU A 28 7.10 -9.53 -32.87
N ALA A 29 6.97 -9.64 -34.19
CA ALA A 29 7.92 -9.07 -35.14
C ALA A 29 7.91 -7.52 -35.15
N ASP A 30 7.36 -6.91 -34.14
CA ASP A 30 7.30 -5.45 -34.02
C ASP A 30 8.17 -4.97 -32.85
N SER A 31 8.98 -3.98 -33.14
CA SER A 31 10.09 -3.42 -32.38
C SER A 31 9.75 -2.80 -30.99
N SER A 32 8.62 -3.17 -30.41
CA SER A 32 8.13 -2.71 -29.10
C SER A 32 8.30 -3.72 -27.98
N SER A 33 9.10 -4.79 -28.16
CA SER A 33 9.35 -5.77 -27.09
C SER A 33 10.14 -5.12 -25.94
N ILE A 34 9.39 -4.51 -25.04
CA ILE A 34 9.90 -4.10 -23.73
C ILE A 34 10.28 -5.38 -23.00
N SER A 35 11.57 -5.59 -22.74
CA SER A 35 12.03 -6.79 -22.04
C SER A 35 11.33 -6.92 -20.68
N ALA A 36 11.12 -8.15 -20.20
CA ALA A 36 10.52 -8.40 -18.88
C ALA A 36 11.28 -7.67 -17.75
N VAL A 37 12.58 -7.46 -17.92
CA VAL A 37 13.44 -6.69 -17.02
C VAL A 37 13.03 -5.22 -17.02
N MET A 38 12.84 -4.61 -18.20
CA MET A 38 12.38 -3.21 -18.29
C MET A 38 10.97 -3.05 -17.72
N MET A 39 10.09 -4.02 -17.90
CA MET A 39 8.75 -3.99 -17.30
C MET A 39 8.83 -4.07 -15.76
N THR A 40 9.72 -4.90 -15.23
CA THR A 40 9.93 -5.02 -13.77
C THR A 40 10.51 -3.73 -13.19
N ASP A 41 11.48 -3.11 -13.84
CA ASP A 41 12.08 -1.86 -13.39
C ASP A 41 11.10 -0.69 -13.50
N ARG A 42 10.28 -0.66 -14.56
CA ARG A 42 9.17 0.29 -14.67
C ARG A 42 8.15 0.10 -13.55
N ALA A 43 7.75 -1.12 -13.25
CA ALA A 43 6.81 -1.41 -12.17
C ALA A 43 7.35 -0.94 -10.80
N LYS A 44 8.63 -1.20 -10.52
CA LYS A 44 9.30 -0.71 -9.30
C LYS A 44 9.38 0.82 -9.24
N ALA A 45 9.75 1.46 -10.34
CA ALA A 45 9.82 2.91 -10.43
C ALA A 45 8.44 3.54 -10.24
N MET A 46 7.39 2.95 -10.81
CA MET A 46 6.02 3.42 -10.68
C MET A 46 5.47 3.22 -9.28
N LEU A 47 5.76 2.08 -8.64
CA LEU A 47 5.41 1.86 -7.24
C LEU A 47 6.11 2.90 -6.35
N GLY A 48 7.39 3.13 -6.54
CA GLY A 48 8.14 4.16 -5.82
C GLY A 48 7.60 5.57 -6.05
N ALA A 49 7.16 5.88 -7.28
CA ALA A 49 6.52 7.14 -7.61
C ALA A 49 5.13 7.27 -6.95
N ALA A 50 4.34 6.22 -6.95
CA ALA A 50 3.03 6.21 -6.28
C ALA A 50 3.18 6.42 -4.77
N LEU A 51 4.12 5.75 -4.11
CA LEU A 51 4.38 5.93 -2.69
C LEU A 51 4.81 7.36 -2.33
N LYS A 52 5.54 8.05 -3.22
CA LYS A 52 6.10 9.39 -2.96
C LYS A 52 5.24 10.54 -3.50
N PHE A 53 4.50 10.34 -4.60
CA PHE A 53 3.91 11.44 -5.36
C PHE A 53 2.41 11.33 -5.58
N GLY A 54 1.76 10.24 -5.18
CA GLY A 54 0.34 10.05 -5.35
C GLY A 54 -0.11 8.62 -5.19
N TYR A 55 -1.02 8.18 -6.04
CA TYR A 55 -1.49 6.79 -6.12
C TYR A 55 -1.54 6.35 -7.60
N PRO A 56 -1.39 5.04 -7.87
CA PRO A 56 -1.42 4.53 -9.23
C PRO A 56 -2.86 4.50 -9.76
N VAL A 57 -3.01 4.81 -11.05
CA VAL A 57 -4.27 4.67 -11.81
C VAL A 57 -3.99 4.04 -13.15
N TYR A 58 -4.95 3.29 -13.68
CA TYR A 58 -4.90 2.73 -15.02
C TYR A 58 -5.89 3.49 -15.92
N GLU A 59 -5.37 4.21 -16.90
CA GLU A 59 -6.18 5.03 -17.79
C GLU A 59 -5.65 4.99 -19.23
N ASN A 60 -6.54 4.75 -20.19
CA ASN A 60 -6.22 4.70 -21.61
C ASN A 60 -5.09 3.70 -21.95
N GLY A 61 -5.12 2.50 -21.33
CA GLY A 61 -4.12 1.48 -21.56
C GLY A 61 -2.75 1.75 -20.90
N ALA A 62 -2.65 2.76 -20.03
CA ALA A 62 -1.39 3.12 -19.40
C ALA A 62 -1.55 3.34 -17.89
N VAL A 63 -0.52 2.97 -17.14
CA VAL A 63 -0.43 3.27 -15.71
C VAL A 63 0.12 4.69 -15.52
N ARG A 64 -0.54 5.47 -14.69
CA ARG A 64 -0.16 6.83 -14.33
C ARG A 64 -0.17 7.00 -12.81
N VAL A 65 0.46 8.06 -12.30
CA VAL A 65 0.40 8.44 -10.89
C VAL A 65 -0.43 9.72 -10.78
N LYS A 66 -1.50 9.66 -10.00
CA LYS A 66 -2.35 10.83 -9.70
C LYS A 66 -2.11 11.30 -8.27
N ARG A 67 -2.23 12.62 -8.07
CA ARG A 67 -2.15 13.23 -6.74
C ARG A 67 -3.32 12.76 -5.89
N PHE A 68 -3.03 12.34 -4.68
CA PHE A 68 -4.05 11.92 -3.73
C PHE A 68 -4.62 13.14 -2.99
N VAL A 69 -5.94 13.25 -2.97
CA VAL A 69 -6.68 14.28 -2.23
C VAL A 69 -7.75 13.59 -1.40
N HIS A 70 -7.78 13.86 -0.11
CA HIS A 70 -8.74 13.30 0.82
C HIS A 70 -9.16 14.38 1.83
N ASN A 71 -10.46 14.56 2.06
CA ASN A 71 -11.03 15.58 2.94
C ASN A 71 -10.46 16.99 2.72
N GLY A 72 -10.26 17.39 1.45
CA GLY A 72 -9.68 18.68 1.07
C GLY A 72 -8.17 18.81 1.24
N LYS A 73 -7.51 17.87 1.93
CA LYS A 73 -6.07 17.83 2.11
C LYS A 73 -5.39 17.12 0.93
N LYS A 74 -4.31 17.72 0.44
CA LYS A 74 -3.49 17.15 -0.64
C LYS A 74 -2.31 16.40 -0.02
N TYR A 75 -2.13 15.14 -0.43
CA TYR A 75 -1.02 14.29 -0.03
C TYR A 75 -0.13 14.02 -1.23
N ARG A 76 1.18 14.09 -1.05
CA ARG A 76 2.13 13.72 -2.11
C ARG A 76 2.09 12.22 -2.40
N GLY A 77 1.80 11.40 -1.40
CA GLY A 77 1.66 9.96 -1.53
C GLY A 77 1.49 9.30 -0.16
N LEU A 78 1.73 8.00 -0.09
CA LEU A 78 1.62 7.24 1.16
C LEU A 78 2.56 7.79 2.25
N ILE A 79 3.73 8.31 1.87
CA ILE A 79 4.68 8.90 2.82
C ILE A 79 4.05 10.06 3.61
N ASP A 80 3.31 10.93 2.94
CA ASP A 80 2.64 12.05 3.64
C ASP A 80 1.48 11.57 4.53
N ILE A 81 0.82 10.47 4.16
CA ILE A 81 -0.21 9.85 4.99
C ILE A 81 0.40 9.27 6.27
N MET A 82 1.57 8.66 6.15
CA MET A 82 2.28 8.06 7.30
C MET A 82 2.98 9.09 8.19
N ALA A 83 3.35 10.26 7.64
CA ALA A 83 4.14 11.28 8.34
C ALA A 83 3.61 11.67 9.73
N PRO A 84 2.30 11.80 9.99
CA PRO A 84 1.78 12.14 11.31
C PRO A 84 2.11 11.13 12.41
N LEU A 85 2.42 9.88 12.05
CA LEU A 85 2.85 8.86 13.01
C LEU A 85 4.33 8.98 13.40
N TYR A 86 5.08 9.89 12.75
CA TYR A 86 6.52 10.07 12.91
C TYR A 86 6.85 11.55 13.15
N PRO A 87 6.37 12.16 14.26
CA PRO A 87 6.53 13.58 14.51
C PRO A 87 7.99 14.03 14.65
N GLY A 88 8.90 13.13 15.00
CA GLY A 88 10.35 13.35 15.08
C GLY A 88 11.11 13.13 13.76
N GLY A 89 10.40 12.99 12.63
CA GLY A 89 11.01 12.68 11.32
C GLY A 89 11.31 11.19 11.15
N ASN A 90 12.56 10.76 11.34
CA ASN A 90 12.94 9.36 11.19
C ASN A 90 12.74 8.51 12.47
N GLU A 91 12.53 9.15 13.61
CA GLU A 91 12.21 8.49 14.86
C GLU A 91 10.70 8.38 14.99
N ALA A 92 10.19 7.14 14.94
CA ALA A 92 8.80 6.87 15.21
C ALA A 92 8.49 7.26 16.67
N ASP A 93 7.41 8.00 16.88
CA ASP A 93 6.76 7.92 18.18
C ASP A 93 6.21 6.50 18.30
N VAL A 94 6.96 5.65 19.01
CA VAL A 94 6.64 4.21 19.13
C VAL A 94 5.23 4.02 19.68
N SER A 95 4.74 4.98 20.47
CA SER A 95 3.40 4.96 21.02
C SER A 95 2.33 5.20 19.94
N LEU A 96 2.51 6.18 19.07
CA LEU A 96 1.57 6.49 17.98
C LEU A 96 1.52 5.38 16.92
N GLU A 97 2.67 4.85 16.51
CA GLU A 97 2.74 3.75 15.56
C GLU A 97 2.07 2.48 16.12
N ASP A 98 2.30 2.17 17.40
CA ASP A 98 1.69 1.01 18.06
C ASP A 98 0.17 1.16 18.19
N LEU A 99 -0.31 2.36 18.56
CA LEU A 99 -1.74 2.69 18.61
C LEU A 99 -2.39 2.58 17.22
N ALA A 100 -1.72 3.09 16.18
CA ALA A 100 -2.18 3.00 14.80
C ALA A 100 -2.29 1.54 14.33
N LYS A 101 -1.28 0.72 14.61
CA LYS A 101 -1.30 -0.73 14.30
C LYS A 101 -2.45 -1.44 15.02
N LYS A 102 -2.60 -1.21 16.31
CA LYS A 102 -3.68 -1.83 17.11
C LYS A 102 -5.05 -1.41 16.61
N TYR A 103 -5.23 -0.14 16.26
CA TYR A 103 -6.48 0.36 15.70
C TYR A 103 -6.80 -0.26 14.34
N ALA A 104 -5.83 -0.36 13.45
CA ALA A 104 -6.01 -1.02 12.15
C ALA A 104 -6.36 -2.51 12.30
N ILE A 105 -5.71 -3.22 13.23
CA ILE A 105 -6.01 -4.63 13.53
C ILE A 105 -7.43 -4.77 14.08
N LEU A 106 -7.87 -3.89 14.99
CA LEU A 106 -9.21 -3.89 15.53
C LEU A 106 -10.26 -3.74 14.42
N ARG A 107 -10.13 -2.70 13.58
CA ARG A 107 -11.06 -2.44 12.47
C ARG A 107 -11.10 -3.59 11.46
N ARG A 108 -9.95 -4.18 11.16
CA ARG A 108 -9.90 -5.36 10.30
C ARG A 108 -10.56 -6.57 10.96
N SER A 109 -10.37 -6.77 12.26
CA SER A 109 -10.99 -7.87 13.00
C SER A 109 -12.52 -7.73 13.06
N GLU A 110 -13.03 -6.52 13.27
CA GLU A 110 -14.48 -6.23 13.22
C GLU A 110 -15.10 -6.64 11.88
N TYR A 111 -14.44 -6.28 10.77
CA TYR A 111 -14.88 -6.67 9.44
C TYR A 111 -14.87 -8.20 9.27
N LEU A 112 -13.76 -8.85 9.61
CA LEU A 112 -13.62 -10.30 9.46
C LEU A 112 -14.51 -11.09 10.41
N ASN A 113 -14.82 -10.57 11.59
CA ASN A 113 -15.70 -11.21 12.57
C ASN A 113 -17.17 -11.27 12.12
N GLN A 114 -17.55 -10.60 11.03
CA GLN A 114 -18.84 -10.80 10.37
C GLN A 114 -18.95 -12.18 9.73
N ASN A 115 -17.82 -12.81 9.37
CA ASN A 115 -17.77 -14.18 8.88
C ASN A 115 -17.34 -15.15 10.00
N PRO A 116 -18.22 -16.08 10.45
CA PRO A 116 -17.94 -16.98 11.56
C PRO A 116 -16.79 -17.94 11.31
N ASP A 117 -16.47 -18.23 10.07
CA ASP A 117 -15.45 -19.21 9.68
C ASP A 117 -14.02 -18.64 9.73
N LEU A 118 -13.88 -17.31 9.85
CA LEU A 118 -12.58 -16.66 9.88
C LEU A 118 -12.05 -16.50 11.30
N LYS A 119 -10.76 -16.81 11.47
CA LYS A 119 -10.04 -16.54 12.71
C LYS A 119 -9.46 -15.12 12.66
N THR A 120 -9.67 -14.36 13.72
CA THR A 120 -9.22 -12.98 13.83
C THR A 120 -8.36 -12.77 15.08
N PRO A 121 -7.45 -11.78 15.07
CA PRO A 121 -6.64 -11.43 16.23
C PRO A 121 -7.47 -10.97 17.44
N VAL A 122 -8.57 -10.27 17.19
CA VAL A 122 -9.53 -9.84 18.20
C VAL A 122 -10.71 -10.80 18.19
N LYS A 123 -11.00 -11.41 19.33
CA LYS A 123 -12.08 -12.37 19.44
C LYS A 123 -13.44 -11.68 19.31
N ARG A 124 -14.37 -12.38 18.70
CA ARG A 124 -15.74 -11.90 18.55
C ARG A 124 -16.37 -11.62 19.92
N GLY A 125 -16.94 -10.41 20.04
CA GLY A 125 -17.55 -9.92 21.27
C GLY A 125 -16.59 -9.17 22.21
N GLU A 126 -15.27 -9.17 21.94
CA GLU A 126 -14.27 -8.40 22.69
C GLU A 126 -13.99 -7.03 22.07
N GLU A 127 -14.47 -6.78 20.85
CA GLU A 127 -14.13 -5.60 20.03
C GLU A 127 -14.46 -4.29 20.76
N ALA A 128 -15.66 -4.19 21.35
CA ALA A 128 -16.10 -2.97 22.03
C ALA A 128 -15.25 -2.61 23.25
N VAL A 129 -14.83 -3.62 24.02
CA VAL A 129 -13.98 -3.41 25.21
C VAL A 129 -12.59 -2.96 24.79
N ILE A 130 -12.03 -3.59 23.73
CA ILE A 130 -10.71 -3.22 23.19
C ILE A 130 -10.79 -1.84 22.56
N GLU A 131 -11.85 -1.52 21.82
CA GLU A 131 -12.07 -0.21 21.21
C GLU A 131 -12.10 0.89 22.28
N GLU A 132 -12.86 0.72 23.35
CA GLU A 132 -12.96 1.70 24.43
C GLU A 132 -11.60 1.98 25.07
N ALA A 133 -10.84 0.91 25.39
CA ALA A 133 -9.51 1.04 25.95
C ALA A 133 -8.54 1.75 25.00
N LEU A 134 -8.59 1.39 23.71
CA LEU A 134 -7.72 1.95 22.69
C LEU A 134 -8.06 3.41 22.41
N MET A 135 -9.34 3.77 22.36
CA MET A 135 -9.80 5.16 22.13
C MET A 135 -9.41 6.09 23.26
N ARG A 136 -9.33 5.61 24.51
CA ARG A 136 -8.82 6.43 25.64
C ARG A 136 -7.37 6.86 25.41
N GLU A 137 -6.53 5.97 24.85
CA GLU A 137 -5.14 6.30 24.54
C GLU A 137 -5.03 7.16 23.27
N ILE A 138 -5.75 6.82 22.22
CA ILE A 138 -5.78 7.56 20.94
C ILE A 138 -6.18 9.03 21.18
N ASN A 139 -7.16 9.28 22.04
CA ASN A 139 -7.64 10.64 22.33
C ASN A 139 -6.64 11.52 23.13
N LYS A 140 -5.53 10.96 23.58
CA LYS A 140 -4.43 11.76 24.16
C LYS A 140 -3.57 12.45 23.10
N HIS A 141 -3.62 11.98 21.86
CA HIS A 141 -2.80 12.45 20.74
C HIS A 141 -3.67 13.22 19.72
N ILE A 142 -3.96 14.46 20.04
CA ILE A 142 -4.79 15.35 19.21
C ILE A 142 -3.91 16.15 18.25
N ASN A 143 -4.30 16.17 16.97
CA ASN A 143 -3.71 17.06 15.99
C ASN A 143 -4.13 18.52 16.30
N PRO A 144 -3.19 19.43 16.60
CA PRO A 144 -3.51 20.80 16.99
C PRO A 144 -4.16 21.61 15.86
N GLU A 145 -3.95 21.23 14.60
CA GLU A 145 -4.51 21.94 13.45
C GLU A 145 -5.98 21.58 13.19
N THR A 146 -6.37 20.33 13.46
CA THR A 146 -7.70 19.81 13.11
C THR A 146 -8.58 19.55 14.32
N GLY A 147 -7.99 19.47 15.53
CA GLY A 147 -8.68 19.08 16.75
C GLY A 147 -9.11 17.61 16.79
N LYS A 148 -8.64 16.78 15.85
CA LYS A 148 -8.97 15.36 15.78
C LYS A 148 -7.80 14.49 16.24
N PRO A 149 -8.07 13.27 16.74
CA PRO A 149 -7.01 12.32 17.06
C PRO A 149 -6.18 11.94 15.83
N VAL A 150 -4.85 12.04 15.96
CA VAL A 150 -3.88 11.77 14.88
C VAL A 150 -4.09 10.40 14.26
N VAL A 151 -4.29 9.36 15.08
CA VAL A 151 -4.48 7.98 14.62
C VAL A 151 -5.76 7.82 13.78
N LEU A 152 -6.84 8.51 14.14
CA LEU A 152 -8.09 8.44 13.38
C LEU A 152 -7.97 9.14 12.04
N GLU A 153 -7.33 10.32 11.98
CA GLU A 153 -7.08 11.02 10.72
C GLU A 153 -6.15 10.22 9.80
N TRP A 154 -5.12 9.61 10.38
CA TRP A 154 -4.23 8.73 9.65
C TRP A 154 -4.99 7.53 9.06
N TYR A 155 -5.81 6.85 9.88
CA TYR A 155 -6.53 5.66 9.45
C TYR A 155 -7.52 5.97 8.31
N ASP A 156 -8.26 7.07 8.42
CA ASP A 156 -9.20 7.52 7.40
C ASP A 156 -8.49 7.81 6.05
N ALA A 157 -7.39 8.56 6.09
CA ALA A 157 -6.58 8.84 4.89
C ALA A 157 -5.94 7.57 4.31
N TRP A 158 -5.45 6.67 5.18
CA TRP A 158 -4.85 5.41 4.77
C TRP A 158 -5.87 4.47 4.12
N GLN A 159 -7.07 4.35 4.68
CA GLN A 159 -8.17 3.56 4.09
C GLN A 159 -8.57 4.12 2.71
N ALA A 160 -8.73 5.42 2.60
CA ALA A 160 -9.07 6.05 1.33
C ALA A 160 -7.98 5.83 0.26
N TYR A 161 -6.70 5.87 0.65
CA TYR A 161 -5.58 5.56 -0.23
C TYR A 161 -5.57 4.07 -0.64
N ASN A 162 -5.81 3.17 0.30
CA ASN A 162 -5.89 1.73 0.07
C ASN A 162 -7.00 1.39 -0.93
N ASN A 163 -8.18 1.98 -0.78
CA ASN A 163 -9.29 1.80 -1.71
C ASN A 163 -8.93 2.23 -3.13
N LYS A 164 -8.15 3.32 -3.30
CA LYS A 164 -7.63 3.72 -4.61
C LYS A 164 -6.64 2.71 -5.18
N THR A 165 -5.81 2.11 -4.33
CA THR A 165 -4.86 1.07 -4.75
C THR A 165 -5.58 -0.22 -5.15
N ILE A 166 -6.59 -0.64 -4.39
CA ILE A 166 -7.43 -1.80 -4.73
C ILE A 166 -8.16 -1.56 -6.06
N GLN A 167 -8.72 -0.36 -6.26
CA GLN A 167 -9.36 -0.01 -7.53
C GLN A 167 -8.37 -0.11 -8.70
N PHE A 168 -7.15 0.39 -8.54
CA PHE A 168 -6.10 0.23 -9.55
C PHE A 168 -5.81 -1.26 -9.86
N LEU A 169 -5.75 -2.12 -8.85
CA LEU A 169 -5.53 -3.55 -9.04
C LEU A 169 -6.70 -4.21 -9.80
N LYS A 170 -7.93 -3.77 -9.55
CA LYS A 170 -9.13 -4.20 -10.31
C LYS A 170 -9.07 -3.72 -11.76
N ASP A 171 -8.78 -2.44 -11.97
CA ASP A 171 -8.74 -1.82 -13.31
C ASP A 171 -7.66 -2.46 -14.21
N THR A 172 -6.59 -2.98 -13.60
CA THR A 172 -5.51 -3.70 -14.30
C THR A 172 -5.78 -5.20 -14.46
N GLY A 173 -6.86 -5.73 -13.89
CA GLY A 173 -7.16 -7.16 -13.88
C GLY A 173 -6.22 -8.01 -13.01
N MET A 174 -5.44 -7.39 -12.13
CA MET A 174 -4.54 -8.11 -11.20
C MET A 174 -5.32 -8.79 -10.08
N VAL A 175 -6.49 -8.25 -9.73
CA VAL A 175 -7.38 -8.78 -8.71
C VAL A 175 -8.80 -8.76 -9.27
N ASP A 176 -9.53 -9.85 -9.12
CA ASP A 176 -10.95 -9.91 -9.43
C ASP A 176 -11.81 -9.30 -8.30
N GLU A 177 -13.13 -9.26 -8.50
CA GLU A 177 -14.06 -8.68 -7.54
C GLU A 177 -14.00 -9.40 -6.18
N ALA A 178 -13.99 -10.74 -6.21
CA ALA A 178 -13.94 -11.57 -4.99
C ALA A 178 -12.61 -11.40 -4.24
N GLY A 179 -11.50 -11.32 -4.97
CA GLY A 179 -10.19 -11.03 -4.40
C GLY A 179 -10.11 -9.63 -3.79
N ALA A 180 -10.74 -8.62 -4.43
CA ALA A 180 -10.78 -7.26 -3.91
C ALA A 180 -11.59 -7.14 -2.60
N GLU A 181 -12.68 -7.89 -2.47
CA GLU A 181 -13.48 -7.93 -1.23
C GLU A 181 -12.73 -8.58 -0.05
N ALA A 182 -11.75 -9.43 -0.33
CA ALA A 182 -10.92 -10.06 0.69
C ALA A 182 -9.84 -9.14 1.29
N TRP A 183 -9.59 -7.99 0.69
CA TRP A 183 -8.60 -6.98 1.13
C TRP A 183 -9.21 -5.88 1.96
#